data_7b16296811b5e12f7238d64642e229d7
#
_entry.id   7b16296811b5e12f7238d64642e229d7
#
_cell.length_a   1.000
_cell.length_b   1.000
_cell.length_c   1.000
_cell.angle_alpha   90.00
_cell.angle_beta   90.00
_cell.angle_gamma   90.00
#
_symmetry.space_group_name_H-M   'P 1'
#
loop_
_entity.id
_entity.type
_entity.pdbx_description
1 polymer ?
#
loop_
_entity_poly.entity_id
_entity_poly.type
_entity_poly.pdbx_seq_one_letter_code
_entity_poly.pdbx_strand_id
1 'polypeptide(L)'
;MDPSSENLPIDHPHGLWTLVTTSISLVLLLIGGFLIQPRLTERRIRIDDQFILTPSEVAALPSETLVVVLDREDGQDQNDFKYKLLQLILERSQQPYALGFGAMVQSQDEAVKAISHGFDSQRNPMLLTIGVYGAGAALNQYLRPIEIPVAGGVLGLRAGWTYRELLPKLATIQDTADLQEIVLLQGLGWSDVEIFDAARLRTYTARPQELFRLVDNRRVQLFPRGIAELEDEEPLVRAATNHTVLDPYLLIAYPFAGFFYVDPDNLRLAKAIRSGFERAIEDGSYQELIDQSVFTPWLKKHLNLANRKVLVLANPSAAEVLSAVKPDHWIVPWHELLQGDINRGDQLCTLRQFKALCD
;
A
#
# COMPACT_ATOMS: atom_id res chain seq x y z
N MET A 1 53.34 34.95 30.96
CA MET A 1 53.11 35.74 32.15
C MET A 1 51.91 35.10 32.84
N ASP A 2 52.24 34.26 33.81
CA ASP A 2 51.47 33.82 34.97
C ASP A 2 51.36 35.04 35.93
N PRO A 3 50.59 35.12 37.02
CA PRO A 3 50.04 34.04 37.81
C PRO A 3 48.70 34.32 38.55
N SER A 4 48.29 33.28 39.25
CA SER A 4 47.92 33.11 40.66
C SER A 4 46.44 33.20 41.01
N SER A 5 45.89 32.10 41.54
CA SER A 5 45.83 31.59 42.91
C SER A 5 44.71 32.29 43.71
N GLU A 6 43.88 31.67 44.48
CA GLU A 6 44.00 30.87 45.69
C GLU A 6 42.65 30.30 46.15
N ASN A 7 42.57 29.00 46.52
CA ASN A 7 42.35 28.37 47.80
C ASN A 7 41.11 28.73 48.67
N LEU A 8 40.23 27.74 48.84
CA LEU A 8 39.71 27.02 50.06
C LEU A 8 39.54 27.83 51.38
N PRO A 9 38.71 27.39 52.40
CA PRO A 9 38.35 26.02 52.80
C PRO A 9 36.93 25.79 53.43
N ILE A 10 36.53 24.52 53.50
CA ILE A 10 36.01 23.67 54.60
C ILE A 10 35.05 24.28 55.65
N ASP A 11 33.88 23.66 55.86
CA ASP A 11 33.53 23.03 57.15
C ASP A 11 32.21 22.22 57.10
N HIS A 12 32.31 21.02 57.70
CA HIS A 12 31.18 20.24 58.16
C HIS A 12 30.85 20.60 59.59
N PRO A 13 29.66 20.32 60.16
CA PRO A 13 29.54 19.12 61.01
C PRO A 13 28.19 18.40 61.09
N HIS A 14 28.28 17.12 61.27
CA HIS A 14 27.54 16.12 62.03
C HIS A 14 26.21 16.42 62.73
N GLY A 15 25.32 15.39 62.68
CA GLY A 15 24.30 15.09 63.73
C GLY A 15 23.23 14.19 63.12
N LEU A 16 23.35 12.93 63.19
CA LEU A 16 22.87 11.87 64.09
C LEU A 16 21.38 11.94 64.50
N TRP A 17 20.83 10.73 64.52
CA TRP A 17 19.63 10.17 65.15
C TRP A 17 18.42 10.00 64.32
N THR A 18 17.66 8.92 64.26
CA THR A 18 17.72 7.52 64.77
C THR A 18 16.60 6.76 64.06
N LEU A 19 16.81 5.52 63.84
CA LEU A 19 15.90 4.40 63.73
C LEU A 19 14.48 4.59 64.27
N VAL A 20 13.42 4.44 63.48
CA VAL A 20 12.20 3.73 63.85
C VAL A 20 11.86 2.71 62.78
N THR A 21 11.89 1.56 63.22
CA THR A 21 11.71 0.25 62.70
C THR A 21 10.26 -0.05 62.28
N THR A 22 10.14 -0.80 61.20
CA THR A 22 9.40 -2.07 61.07
C THR A 22 7.88 -2.06 60.88
N SER A 23 7.53 -2.86 59.90
CA SER A 23 6.31 -3.68 59.87
C SER A 23 5.07 -3.09 59.23
N ILE A 24 5.15 -2.65 57.95
CA ILE A 24 4.03 -2.72 57.01
C ILE A 24 4.59 -2.97 55.60
N SER A 25 5.16 -4.10 55.33
CA SER A 25 5.69 -4.45 54.03
C SER A 25 5.52 -5.93 53.65
N LEU A 26 4.54 -6.61 54.22
CA LEU A 26 4.35 -8.04 53.87
C LEU A 26 2.90 -8.43 53.53
N VAL A 27 1.96 -7.51 53.41
CA VAL A 27 0.57 -7.84 53.01
C VAL A 27 0.16 -7.26 51.66
N LEU A 28 0.95 -6.38 51.02
CA LEU A 28 0.71 -5.83 49.69
C LEU A 28 1.36 -6.61 48.56
N LEU A 29 2.06 -7.71 48.84
CA LEU A 29 2.72 -8.56 47.80
C LEU A 29 1.90 -9.76 47.37
N LEU A 30 0.69 -9.98 47.90
CA LEU A 30 -0.16 -11.11 47.56
C LEU A 30 -1.47 -10.74 46.84
N ILE A 31 -1.76 -9.47 46.59
CA ILE A 31 -2.92 -9.02 45.81
C ILE A 31 -2.52 -8.39 44.45
N GLY A 32 -1.24 -8.11 44.26
CA GLY A 32 -0.70 -7.58 42.97
C GLY A 32 -0.32 -8.61 41.94
N GLY A 33 -0.45 -9.92 42.22
CA GLY A 33 0.03 -11.00 41.37
C GLY A 33 -0.97 -11.53 40.32
N PHE A 34 -2.16 -10.94 40.18
CA PHE A 34 -3.20 -11.52 39.33
C PHE A 34 -3.73 -10.61 38.20
N LEU A 35 -3.12 -9.47 37.91
CA LEU A 35 -3.59 -8.55 36.87
C LEU A 35 -2.52 -8.04 35.92
N ILE A 36 -1.38 -8.71 35.78
CA ILE A 36 -0.47 -8.47 34.66
C ILE A 36 -0.14 -9.81 34.05
N GLN A 37 -1.11 -10.42 33.38
CA GLN A 37 -0.76 -11.19 32.20
C GLN A 37 -0.33 -10.16 31.14
N PRO A 38 0.92 -10.11 30.73
CA PRO A 38 1.28 -9.36 29.55
C PRO A 38 0.48 -9.99 28.41
N ARG A 39 -0.38 -9.22 27.79
CA ARG A 39 -0.94 -9.58 26.49
C ARG A 39 0.27 -9.85 25.60
N LEU A 40 0.53 -11.11 25.32
CA LEU A 40 1.62 -11.60 24.45
C LEU A 40 1.47 -11.11 22.98
N THR A 41 0.51 -10.24 22.69
CA THR A 41 0.15 -9.76 21.37
C THR A 41 0.84 -8.45 20.95
N GLU A 42 1.68 -7.83 21.77
CA GLU A 42 2.26 -6.52 21.45
C GLU A 42 3.79 -6.45 21.62
N ARG A 43 4.54 -7.46 21.23
CA ARG A 43 5.96 -7.25 20.98
C ARG A 43 6.18 -6.89 19.51
N ARG A 44 5.85 -5.65 19.14
CA ARG A 44 6.55 -4.98 18.05
C ARG A 44 8.00 -4.83 18.47
N ILE A 45 8.88 -5.57 17.86
CA ILE A 45 10.31 -5.30 17.98
C ILE A 45 10.57 -4.08 17.10
N ARG A 46 10.63 -2.90 17.72
CA ARG A 46 11.19 -1.70 17.09
C ARG A 46 12.68 -1.93 16.96
N ILE A 47 13.16 -2.07 15.73
CA ILE A 47 14.54 -2.44 15.51
C ILE A 47 15.39 -1.23 15.13
N ASP A 48 14.83 -0.26 14.43
CA ASP A 48 15.43 1.06 14.24
C ASP A 48 14.36 2.10 13.83
N ASP A 49 14.76 3.35 13.62
CA ASP A 49 13.84 4.41 13.20
C ASP A 49 13.30 4.20 11.76
N GLN A 50 13.84 3.25 11.00
CA GLN A 50 13.45 2.94 9.64
C GLN A 50 12.64 1.64 9.53
N PHE A 51 12.39 0.92 10.61
CA PHE A 51 11.68 -0.37 10.62
C PHE A 51 12.31 -1.45 9.73
N ILE A 52 13.63 -1.43 9.56
CA ILE A 52 14.37 -2.42 8.81
C ILE A 52 14.59 -3.66 9.69
N LEU A 53 14.32 -4.85 9.13
CA LEU A 53 14.60 -6.14 9.74
C LEU A 53 15.83 -6.75 9.13
N THR A 54 16.86 -6.98 9.95
CA THR A 54 18.09 -7.64 9.52
C THR A 54 18.05 -9.14 9.77
N PRO A 55 18.82 -9.95 9.02
CA PRO A 55 18.90 -11.39 9.26
C PRO A 55 19.32 -11.77 10.69
N SER A 56 20.20 -10.98 11.33
CA SER A 56 20.65 -11.21 12.71
C SER A 56 19.53 -10.99 13.72
N GLU A 57 18.69 -9.99 13.51
CA GLU A 57 17.54 -9.71 14.38
C GLU A 57 16.47 -10.78 14.21
N VAL A 58 16.20 -11.20 12.98
CA VAL A 58 15.28 -12.31 12.70
C VAL A 58 15.75 -13.61 13.36
N ALA A 59 17.06 -13.92 13.31
CA ALA A 59 17.62 -15.11 13.96
C ALA A 59 17.47 -15.10 15.49
N ALA A 60 17.30 -13.95 16.12
CA ALA A 60 17.08 -13.79 17.56
C ALA A 60 15.61 -13.92 17.98
N LEU A 61 14.67 -14.01 17.02
CA LEU A 61 13.23 -14.11 17.31
C LEU A 61 12.87 -15.53 17.79
N PRO A 62 11.84 -15.67 18.65
CA PRO A 62 11.24 -16.96 18.95
C PRO A 62 10.77 -17.66 17.67
N SER A 63 10.92 -18.98 17.60
CA SER A 63 10.61 -19.80 16.41
C SER A 63 9.14 -19.73 15.97
N GLU A 64 8.23 -19.41 16.91
CA GLU A 64 6.81 -19.23 16.65
C GLU A 64 6.46 -17.86 16.04
N THR A 65 7.41 -16.94 15.94
CA THR A 65 7.18 -15.59 15.39
C THR A 65 7.03 -15.66 13.87
N LEU A 66 5.97 -15.06 13.33
CA LEU A 66 5.85 -14.83 11.89
C LEU A 66 6.80 -13.69 11.50
N VAL A 67 7.73 -13.98 10.62
CA VAL A 67 8.65 -12.97 10.07
C VAL A 67 8.06 -12.43 8.78
N VAL A 68 7.75 -11.14 8.77
CA VAL A 68 7.12 -10.46 7.65
C VAL A 68 7.98 -9.29 7.22
N VAL A 69 8.68 -9.46 6.11
CA VAL A 69 9.64 -8.49 5.58
C VAL A 69 9.21 -8.09 4.18
N LEU A 70 8.78 -6.84 4.06
CA LEU A 70 8.34 -6.24 2.81
C LEU A 70 9.53 -5.61 2.09
N ASP A 71 9.53 -5.62 0.76
CA ASP A 71 10.46 -4.82 -0.03
C ASP A 71 10.23 -3.33 0.24
N ARG A 72 11.30 -2.54 0.15
CA ARG A 72 11.25 -1.11 0.39
C ARG A 72 11.47 -0.35 -0.90
N GLU A 73 10.55 0.53 -1.22
CA GLU A 73 10.72 1.55 -2.25
C GLU A 73 11.27 2.85 -1.63
N ASP A 74 11.85 3.72 -2.45
CA ASP A 74 12.40 4.99 -1.97
C ASP A 74 11.30 5.88 -1.38
N GLY A 75 11.56 6.40 -0.19
CA GLY A 75 10.60 7.24 0.55
C GLY A 75 9.51 6.49 1.32
N GLN A 76 9.43 5.16 1.23
CA GLN A 76 8.46 4.39 2.01
C GLN A 76 8.85 4.28 3.49
N ASP A 77 7.84 4.39 4.34
CA ASP A 77 7.93 4.21 5.78
C ASP A 77 6.71 3.46 6.35
N GLN A 78 6.60 3.41 7.67
CA GLN A 78 5.47 2.77 8.36
C GLN A 78 4.09 3.44 8.09
N ASN A 79 4.06 4.62 7.47
CA ASN A 79 2.83 5.30 7.09
C ASN A 79 2.32 4.86 5.72
N ASP A 80 3.13 4.15 4.96
CA ASP A 80 2.72 3.54 3.69
C ASP A 80 1.50 2.63 3.86
N PHE A 81 0.58 2.70 2.92
CA PHE A 81 -0.66 1.92 2.96
C PHE A 81 -0.41 0.41 3.02
N LYS A 82 0.57 -0.12 2.26
CA LYS A 82 0.89 -1.56 2.24
C LYS A 82 1.39 -2.02 3.61
N TYR A 83 2.23 -1.20 4.26
CA TYR A 83 2.73 -1.48 5.61
C TYR A 83 1.59 -1.48 6.65
N LYS A 84 0.75 -0.44 6.65
CA LYS A 84 -0.41 -0.34 7.55
C LYS A 84 -1.39 -1.50 7.36
N LEU A 85 -1.62 -1.89 6.10
CA LEU A 85 -2.49 -3.03 5.80
C LEU A 85 -1.90 -4.34 6.32
N LEU A 86 -0.60 -4.60 6.10
CA LEU A 86 0.06 -5.78 6.67
C LEU A 86 -0.01 -5.78 8.20
N GLN A 87 0.22 -4.65 8.82
CA GLN A 87 0.09 -4.53 10.26
C GLN A 87 -1.32 -4.89 10.74
N LEU A 88 -2.35 -4.32 10.12
CA LEU A 88 -3.75 -4.62 10.42
C LEU A 88 -4.05 -6.12 10.28
N ILE A 89 -3.63 -6.72 9.17
CA ILE A 89 -3.80 -8.15 8.88
C ILE A 89 -3.12 -9.02 9.94
N LEU A 90 -1.88 -8.69 10.29
CA LEU A 90 -1.09 -9.46 11.26
C LEU A 90 -1.68 -9.37 12.66
N GLU A 91 -2.16 -8.21 13.08
CA GLU A 91 -2.91 -8.05 14.32
C GLU A 91 -4.16 -8.94 14.36
N ARG A 92 -4.89 -9.07 13.24
CA ARG A 92 -6.04 -9.96 13.11
C ARG A 92 -5.65 -11.44 12.97
N SER A 93 -4.41 -11.76 12.58
CA SER A 93 -3.97 -13.15 12.47
C SER A 93 -3.90 -13.89 13.82
N GLN A 94 -3.81 -13.14 14.92
CA GLN A 94 -3.68 -13.64 16.30
C GLN A 94 -2.41 -14.48 16.51
N GLN A 95 -1.38 -14.26 15.73
CA GLN A 95 -0.09 -14.91 15.86
C GLN A 95 0.98 -13.87 16.25
N PRO A 96 2.02 -14.26 17.03
CA PRO A 96 3.15 -13.38 17.24
C PRO A 96 3.84 -13.10 15.89
N TYR A 97 4.18 -11.84 15.64
CA TYR A 97 4.80 -11.41 14.39
C TYR A 97 5.88 -10.36 14.61
N ALA A 98 6.81 -10.31 13.64
CA ALA A 98 7.73 -9.20 13.43
C ALA A 98 7.51 -8.68 12.00
N LEU A 99 7.16 -7.41 11.87
CA LEU A 99 6.92 -6.74 10.60
C LEU A 99 7.95 -5.64 10.40
N GLY A 100 8.58 -5.63 9.23
CA GLY A 100 9.55 -4.60 8.85
C GLY A 100 9.82 -4.57 7.36
N PHE A 101 10.68 -3.65 6.97
CA PHE A 101 11.21 -3.58 5.62
C PHE A 101 12.52 -4.35 5.53
N GLY A 102 12.79 -4.91 4.34
CA GLY A 102 14.08 -5.46 3.96
C GLY A 102 14.97 -4.42 3.27
N ALA A 103 16.04 -4.91 2.65
CA ALA A 103 16.86 -4.08 1.79
C ALA A 103 16.08 -3.64 0.54
N MET A 104 16.44 -2.46 0.02
CA MET A 104 15.88 -2.00 -1.27
C MET A 104 16.28 -2.95 -2.40
N VAL A 105 15.32 -3.24 -3.27
CA VAL A 105 15.53 -4.03 -4.49
C VAL A 105 15.51 -3.14 -5.73
N GLN A 106 16.26 -3.52 -6.75
CA GLN A 106 16.36 -2.74 -7.99
C GLN A 106 15.22 -3.02 -8.97
N SER A 107 14.55 -4.16 -8.80
CA SER A 107 13.47 -4.59 -9.70
C SER A 107 12.55 -5.63 -9.05
N GLN A 108 11.34 -5.77 -9.62
CA GLN A 108 10.42 -6.83 -9.23
C GLN A 108 11.02 -8.23 -9.38
N ASP A 109 11.85 -8.47 -10.40
CA ASP A 109 12.52 -9.76 -10.64
C ASP A 109 13.48 -10.10 -9.49
N GLU A 110 14.21 -9.13 -8.96
CA GLU A 110 15.06 -9.32 -7.77
C GLU A 110 14.23 -9.61 -6.53
N ALA A 111 13.14 -8.89 -6.32
CA ALA A 111 12.25 -9.12 -5.18
C ALA A 111 11.62 -10.52 -5.23
N VAL A 112 11.15 -10.96 -6.40
CA VAL A 112 10.61 -12.31 -6.61
C VAL A 112 11.66 -13.37 -6.26
N LYS A 113 12.92 -13.23 -6.72
CA LYS A 113 14.03 -14.15 -6.38
C LYS A 113 14.35 -14.12 -4.89
N ALA A 114 14.35 -12.96 -4.27
CA ALA A 114 14.60 -12.83 -2.85
C ALA A 114 13.51 -13.53 -2.01
N ILE A 115 12.24 -13.37 -2.37
CA ILE A 115 11.12 -14.04 -1.69
C ILE A 115 11.17 -15.55 -1.87
N SER A 116 11.43 -16.05 -3.09
CA SER A 116 11.39 -17.47 -3.42
C SER A 116 12.65 -18.24 -3.07
N HIS A 117 13.81 -17.58 -2.96
CA HIS A 117 15.10 -18.25 -2.81
C HIS A 117 15.98 -17.65 -1.71
N GLY A 118 15.64 -16.50 -1.14
CA GLY A 118 16.41 -15.84 -0.09
C GLY A 118 17.67 -15.12 -0.57
N PHE A 119 17.80 -14.83 -1.88
CA PHE A 119 18.95 -14.10 -2.43
C PHE A 119 18.56 -13.29 -3.69
N ASP A 120 19.37 -12.26 -3.96
CA ASP A 120 19.23 -11.42 -5.15
C ASP A 120 19.73 -12.11 -6.43
N SER A 121 19.70 -11.40 -7.57
CA SER A 121 20.19 -11.89 -8.86
C SER A 121 21.70 -12.17 -8.88
N GLN A 122 22.46 -11.60 -7.96
CA GLN A 122 23.90 -11.77 -7.79
C GLN A 122 24.25 -12.84 -6.73
N ARG A 123 23.24 -13.52 -6.18
CA ARG A 123 23.32 -14.51 -5.10
C ARG A 123 23.78 -13.95 -3.75
N ASN A 124 23.57 -12.65 -3.49
CA ASN A 124 23.75 -12.12 -2.14
C ASN A 124 22.51 -12.48 -1.30
N PRO A 125 22.69 -12.90 -0.03
CA PRO A 125 21.56 -13.17 0.86
C PRO A 125 20.68 -11.94 1.02
N MET A 126 19.38 -12.09 0.79
CA MET A 126 18.40 -11.03 0.90
C MET A 126 17.17 -11.51 1.66
N LEU A 127 16.79 -10.78 2.69
CA LEU A 127 15.65 -11.10 3.53
C LEU A 127 14.41 -10.38 3.03
N LEU A 128 13.59 -11.06 2.25
CA LEU A 128 12.22 -10.67 1.90
C LEU A 128 11.31 -11.88 2.09
N THR A 129 10.10 -11.68 2.59
CA THR A 129 9.14 -12.78 2.82
C THR A 129 7.80 -12.55 2.16
N ILE A 130 7.51 -11.31 1.76
CA ILE A 130 6.25 -10.89 1.15
C ILE A 130 6.47 -9.71 0.21
N GLY A 131 5.73 -9.66 -0.88
CA GLY A 131 5.70 -8.52 -1.80
C GLY A 131 4.28 -8.25 -2.27
N VAL A 132 4.06 -7.08 -2.88
CA VAL A 132 2.78 -6.69 -3.50
C VAL A 132 2.99 -6.50 -4.99
N TYR A 133 2.35 -7.34 -5.79
CA TYR A 133 2.49 -7.30 -7.25
C TYR A 133 1.14 -7.42 -7.94
N GLY A 134 1.08 -6.95 -9.19
CA GLY A 134 -0.10 -7.13 -10.03
C GLY A 134 -0.47 -8.61 -10.19
N ALA A 135 -1.74 -8.93 -10.03
CA ALA A 135 -2.26 -10.28 -10.16
C ALA A 135 -2.05 -10.81 -11.59
N GLY A 136 -1.37 -11.95 -11.74
CA GLY A 136 -1.11 -12.53 -13.05
C GLY A 136 -0.59 -13.97 -12.97
N ALA A 137 -0.97 -14.79 -13.97
CA ALA A 137 -0.62 -16.21 -14.02
C ALA A 137 0.90 -16.47 -14.08
N ALA A 138 1.65 -15.57 -14.70
CA ALA A 138 3.12 -15.72 -14.82
C ALA A 138 3.79 -15.68 -13.45
N LEU A 139 3.35 -14.78 -12.56
CA LEU A 139 3.93 -14.66 -11.23
C LEU A 139 3.56 -15.83 -10.31
N ASN A 140 2.37 -16.40 -10.50
CA ASN A 140 1.88 -17.55 -9.73
C ASN A 140 2.73 -18.82 -9.93
N GLN A 141 3.61 -18.84 -10.93
CA GLN A 141 4.58 -19.95 -11.14
C GLN A 141 5.74 -19.92 -10.15
N TYR A 142 6.04 -18.74 -9.59
CA TYR A 142 7.20 -18.52 -8.72
C TYR A 142 6.81 -18.23 -7.28
N LEU A 143 5.67 -17.57 -7.07
CA LEU A 143 5.19 -17.14 -5.77
C LEU A 143 3.74 -17.57 -5.54
N ARG A 144 3.36 -17.69 -4.29
CA ARG A 144 2.00 -18.01 -3.87
C ARG A 144 1.20 -16.71 -3.68
N PRO A 145 0.12 -16.49 -4.45
CA PRO A 145 -0.76 -15.36 -4.25
C PRO A 145 -1.66 -15.54 -3.01
N ILE A 146 -1.90 -14.46 -2.33
CA ILE A 146 -3.05 -14.31 -1.43
C ILE A 146 -4.14 -13.60 -2.24
N GLU A 147 -5.11 -14.34 -2.72
CA GLU A 147 -6.12 -13.90 -3.70
C GLU A 147 -7.18 -12.98 -3.05
N ILE A 148 -6.70 -11.94 -2.37
CA ILE A 148 -7.48 -10.85 -1.81
C ILE A 148 -6.85 -9.55 -2.32
N PRO A 149 -7.59 -8.70 -3.02
CA PRO A 149 -7.06 -7.46 -3.57
C PRO A 149 -6.59 -6.50 -2.48
N VAL A 150 -5.30 -6.12 -2.51
CA VAL A 150 -4.67 -5.25 -1.50
C VAL A 150 -5.42 -3.93 -1.31
N ALA A 151 -5.95 -3.35 -2.38
CA ALA A 151 -6.76 -2.13 -2.35
C ALA A 151 -8.19 -2.36 -2.89
N GLY A 152 -8.76 -3.55 -2.68
CA GLY A 152 -10.16 -3.85 -3.07
C GLY A 152 -10.50 -3.64 -4.54
N GLY A 153 -9.51 -3.63 -5.42
CA GLY A 153 -9.68 -3.34 -6.84
C GLY A 153 -9.63 -1.85 -7.21
N VAL A 154 -9.44 -0.94 -6.26
CA VAL A 154 -9.39 0.53 -6.50
C VAL A 154 -8.30 0.90 -7.51
N LEU A 155 -7.21 0.12 -7.59
CA LEU A 155 -6.17 0.30 -8.62
C LEU A 155 -6.71 0.17 -10.06
N GLY A 156 -7.83 -0.51 -10.27
CA GLY A 156 -8.48 -0.59 -11.57
C GLY A 156 -9.34 0.62 -11.94
N LEU A 157 -9.50 1.58 -11.03
CA LEU A 157 -10.16 2.85 -11.30
C LEU A 157 -9.11 3.89 -11.70
N ARG A 158 -9.16 4.39 -12.92
CA ARG A 158 -8.13 5.27 -13.51
C ARG A 158 -8.69 6.64 -13.83
N ALA A 159 -8.11 7.70 -13.26
CA ALA A 159 -8.29 9.07 -13.72
C ALA A 159 -7.00 9.55 -14.38
N GLY A 160 -7.08 10.50 -15.31
CA GLY A 160 -5.96 10.82 -16.19
C GLY A 160 -5.36 12.19 -15.97
N TRP A 161 -4.03 12.26 -16.05
CA TRP A 161 -3.32 13.51 -16.27
C TRP A 161 -3.41 13.92 -17.74
N THR A 162 -3.75 15.18 -17.99
CA THR A 162 -3.91 15.74 -19.34
C THR A 162 -3.46 17.20 -19.35
N TYR A 163 -3.56 17.88 -20.47
CA TYR A 163 -3.31 19.31 -20.55
C TYR A 163 -4.62 20.10 -20.69
N ARG A 164 -4.64 21.31 -20.16
CA ARG A 164 -5.86 22.13 -19.99
C ARG A 164 -6.66 22.31 -21.27
N GLU A 165 -6.02 22.48 -22.41
CA GLU A 165 -6.68 22.74 -23.69
C GLU A 165 -7.41 21.51 -24.25
N LEU A 166 -7.13 20.30 -23.75
CA LEU A 166 -7.84 19.08 -24.14
C LEU A 166 -9.17 18.89 -23.37
N LEU A 167 -9.34 19.52 -22.23
CA LEU A 167 -10.49 19.31 -21.35
C LEU A 167 -11.86 19.42 -22.08
N PRO A 168 -12.10 20.39 -23.00
CA PRO A 168 -13.36 20.45 -23.74
C PRO A 168 -13.62 19.19 -24.61
N LYS A 169 -12.58 18.59 -25.17
CA LYS A 169 -12.70 17.33 -25.94
C LYS A 169 -13.00 16.15 -25.02
N LEU A 170 -12.31 16.05 -23.89
CA LEU A 170 -12.57 14.98 -22.91
C LEU A 170 -14.00 15.02 -22.36
N ALA A 171 -14.55 16.20 -22.16
CA ALA A 171 -15.94 16.40 -21.72
C ALA A 171 -16.98 15.86 -22.71
N THR A 172 -16.64 15.66 -23.99
CA THR A 172 -17.57 15.14 -25.01
C THR A 172 -17.55 13.61 -25.11
N ILE A 173 -16.61 12.92 -24.49
CA ILE A 173 -16.47 11.46 -24.57
C ILE A 173 -17.63 10.82 -23.80
N GLN A 174 -18.36 9.91 -24.48
CA GLN A 174 -19.50 9.20 -23.92
C GLN A 174 -19.25 7.69 -23.74
N ASP A 175 -18.40 7.11 -24.56
CA ASP A 175 -18.12 5.68 -24.56
C ASP A 175 -16.67 5.35 -24.95
N THR A 176 -16.35 4.08 -25.00
CA THR A 176 -15.01 3.59 -25.36
C THR A 176 -14.66 3.87 -26.84
N ALA A 177 -15.65 3.96 -27.73
CA ALA A 177 -15.39 4.29 -29.13
C ALA A 177 -14.90 5.73 -29.29
N ASP A 178 -15.51 6.67 -28.56
CA ASP A 178 -15.03 8.05 -28.50
C ASP A 178 -13.60 8.15 -27.93
N LEU A 179 -13.29 7.29 -26.93
CA LEU A 179 -11.96 7.24 -26.30
C LEU A 179 -10.87 6.78 -27.29
N GLN A 180 -11.21 6.02 -28.33
CA GLN A 180 -10.26 5.61 -29.39
C GLN A 180 -9.67 6.81 -30.17
N GLU A 181 -10.32 7.96 -30.12
CA GLU A 181 -9.82 9.21 -30.70
C GLU A 181 -8.70 9.87 -29.87
N ILE A 182 -8.49 9.39 -28.65
CA ILE A 182 -7.50 9.92 -27.71
C ILE A 182 -6.26 9.03 -27.71
N VAL A 183 -5.08 9.64 -27.74
CA VAL A 183 -3.81 8.93 -27.54
C VAL A 183 -3.53 8.84 -26.05
N LEU A 184 -3.58 7.63 -25.51
CA LEU A 184 -3.27 7.33 -24.14
C LEU A 184 -1.75 7.17 -23.93
N LEU A 185 -1.28 7.38 -22.73
CA LEU A 185 0.11 7.15 -22.32
C LEU A 185 0.17 6.08 -21.25
N GLN A 186 1.18 5.21 -21.32
CA GLN A 186 1.52 4.27 -20.24
C GLN A 186 3.02 4.08 -20.09
N GLY A 187 3.44 3.55 -18.95
CA GLY A 187 4.82 3.15 -18.75
C GLY A 187 5.19 1.95 -19.62
N LEU A 188 6.41 1.95 -20.11
CA LEU A 188 6.93 0.84 -20.89
C LEU A 188 6.92 -0.46 -20.08
N GLY A 189 6.25 -1.48 -20.59
CA GLY A 189 6.13 -2.79 -19.92
C GLY A 189 5.02 -2.88 -18.87
N TRP A 190 4.22 -1.84 -18.68
CA TRP A 190 3.09 -1.89 -17.76
C TRP A 190 1.94 -2.72 -18.34
N SER A 191 1.29 -3.51 -17.49
CA SER A 191 0.18 -4.41 -17.88
C SER A 191 -1.06 -3.69 -18.41
N ASP A 192 -1.23 -2.41 -18.09
CA ASP A 192 -2.30 -1.56 -18.61
C ASP A 192 -2.27 -1.47 -20.16
N VAL A 193 -1.10 -1.61 -20.78
CA VAL A 193 -0.93 -1.59 -22.24
C VAL A 193 -1.73 -2.70 -22.90
N GLU A 194 -1.67 -3.92 -22.36
CA GLU A 194 -2.43 -5.07 -22.91
C GLU A 194 -3.95 -4.85 -22.79
N ILE A 195 -4.39 -4.21 -21.70
CA ILE A 195 -5.81 -3.88 -21.49
C ILE A 195 -6.29 -2.86 -22.51
N PHE A 196 -5.50 -1.81 -22.75
CA PHE A 196 -5.82 -0.78 -23.72
C PHE A 196 -5.77 -1.30 -25.16
N ASP A 197 -4.80 -2.15 -25.47
CA ASP A 197 -4.70 -2.80 -26.78
C ASP A 197 -5.90 -3.73 -27.06
N ALA A 198 -6.32 -4.51 -26.05
CA ALA A 198 -7.53 -5.34 -26.15
C ALA A 198 -8.79 -4.51 -26.40
N ALA A 199 -8.86 -3.30 -25.86
CA ALA A 199 -9.93 -2.33 -26.10
C ALA A 199 -9.73 -1.50 -27.38
N ARG A 200 -8.68 -1.75 -28.15
CA ARG A 200 -8.30 -1.03 -29.39
C ARG A 200 -8.05 0.46 -29.15
N LEU A 201 -7.57 0.83 -27.95
CA LEU A 201 -7.20 2.21 -27.64
C LEU A 201 -5.78 2.50 -28.16
N ARG A 202 -5.58 3.71 -28.66
CA ARG A 202 -4.26 4.15 -29.13
C ARG A 202 -3.36 4.44 -27.92
N THR A 203 -2.37 3.58 -27.68
CA THR A 203 -1.48 3.68 -26.54
C THR A 203 -0.05 3.98 -26.98
N TYR A 204 0.54 5.03 -26.39
CA TYR A 204 1.95 5.33 -26.48
C TYR A 204 2.64 4.91 -25.19
N THR A 205 3.83 4.34 -25.29
CA THR A 205 4.60 3.92 -24.10
C THR A 205 5.91 4.67 -23.98
N ALA A 206 6.30 5.00 -22.76
CA ALA A 206 7.56 5.68 -22.48
C ALA A 206 8.16 5.26 -21.15
N ARG A 207 9.40 5.66 -20.89
CA ARG A 207 10.05 5.44 -19.59
C ARG A 207 9.38 6.28 -18.51
N PRO A 208 9.33 5.81 -17.24
CA PRO A 208 8.66 6.52 -16.16
C PRO A 208 9.06 7.99 -16.00
N GLN A 209 10.35 8.29 -16.18
CA GLN A 209 10.89 9.65 -16.02
C GLN A 209 10.40 10.65 -17.08
N GLU A 210 9.82 10.18 -18.18
CA GLU A 210 9.38 11.01 -19.31
C GLU A 210 7.87 11.26 -19.33
N LEU A 211 7.08 10.47 -18.59
CA LEU A 211 5.64 10.38 -18.74
C LEU A 211 4.93 11.75 -18.59
N PHE A 212 5.12 12.43 -17.47
CA PHE A 212 4.47 13.74 -17.25
C PHE A 212 4.90 14.81 -18.24
N ARG A 213 6.17 14.79 -18.67
CA ARG A 213 6.69 15.72 -19.67
C ARG A 213 6.09 15.52 -21.06
N LEU A 214 5.77 14.27 -21.40
CA LEU A 214 5.10 13.96 -22.67
C LEU A 214 3.68 14.50 -22.72
N VAL A 215 2.96 14.45 -21.60
CA VAL A 215 1.64 15.09 -21.43
C VAL A 215 1.77 16.60 -21.55
N ASP A 216 2.66 17.21 -20.78
CA ASP A 216 2.85 18.66 -20.73
C ASP A 216 3.23 19.25 -22.09
N ASN A 217 4.05 18.53 -22.85
CA ASN A 217 4.46 18.90 -24.19
C ASN A 217 3.41 18.52 -25.29
N ARG A 218 2.22 18.04 -24.88
CA ARG A 218 1.10 17.66 -25.78
C ARG A 218 1.46 16.58 -26.81
N ARG A 219 2.46 15.73 -26.51
CA ARG A 219 2.85 14.60 -27.36
C ARG A 219 1.86 13.44 -27.26
N VAL A 220 1.21 13.33 -26.12
CA VAL A 220 0.12 12.40 -25.81
C VAL A 220 -1.01 13.18 -25.15
N GLN A 221 -2.20 12.61 -25.13
CA GLN A 221 -3.40 13.34 -24.76
C GLN A 221 -3.89 13.04 -23.36
N LEU A 222 -3.81 11.80 -22.90
CA LEU A 222 -4.29 11.40 -21.58
C LEU A 222 -3.36 10.34 -21.00
N PHE A 223 -2.97 10.50 -19.73
CA PHE A 223 -2.18 9.54 -18.98
C PHE A 223 -3.01 8.99 -17.82
N PRO A 224 -3.75 7.87 -18.01
CA PRO A 224 -4.55 7.24 -16.98
C PRO A 224 -3.68 6.66 -15.87
N ARG A 225 -4.00 7.04 -14.61
CA ARG A 225 -3.34 6.57 -13.39
C ARG A 225 -4.35 6.00 -12.41
N GLY A 226 -3.94 5.07 -11.57
CA GLY A 226 -4.78 4.60 -10.47
C GLY A 226 -5.19 5.76 -9.57
N ILE A 227 -6.46 5.84 -9.21
CA ILE A 227 -6.92 6.96 -8.38
C ILE A 227 -6.20 7.01 -7.02
N ALA A 228 -5.74 5.87 -6.51
CA ALA A 228 -4.95 5.77 -5.29
C ALA A 228 -3.50 6.32 -5.43
N GLU A 229 -3.03 6.55 -6.66
CA GLU A 229 -1.66 7.02 -6.95
C GLU A 229 -1.60 8.54 -7.16
N LEU A 230 -2.75 9.19 -7.41
CA LEU A 230 -2.82 10.58 -7.87
C LEU A 230 -2.28 11.59 -6.85
N GLU A 231 -2.52 11.38 -5.56
CA GLU A 231 -2.06 12.29 -4.52
C GLU A 231 -0.55 12.30 -4.40
N ASP A 232 0.07 11.13 -4.44
CA ASP A 232 1.53 10.97 -4.38
C ASP A 232 2.22 11.50 -5.65
N GLU A 233 1.53 11.44 -6.79
CA GLU A 233 2.03 11.95 -8.07
C GLU A 233 1.90 13.47 -8.20
N GLU A 234 0.95 14.09 -7.53
CA GLU A 234 0.66 15.53 -7.68
C GLU A 234 1.88 16.43 -7.46
N PRO A 235 2.72 16.23 -6.44
CA PRO A 235 3.93 17.01 -6.27
C PRO A 235 4.92 16.85 -7.44
N LEU A 236 5.03 15.64 -8.00
CA LEU A 236 5.89 15.36 -9.16
C LEU A 236 5.38 16.06 -10.41
N VAL A 237 4.05 15.98 -10.66
CA VAL A 237 3.40 16.69 -11.76
C VAL A 237 3.63 18.20 -11.63
N ARG A 238 3.39 18.76 -10.46
CA ARG A 238 3.57 20.19 -10.19
C ARG A 238 5.01 20.66 -10.38
N ALA A 239 5.99 19.83 -10.02
CA ALA A 239 7.40 20.14 -10.16
C ALA A 239 7.92 20.03 -11.62
N ALA A 240 7.36 19.08 -12.39
CA ALA A 240 7.86 18.73 -13.72
C ALA A 240 7.09 19.37 -14.88
N THR A 241 5.91 20.00 -14.63
CA THR A 241 5.00 20.44 -15.68
C THR A 241 4.40 21.82 -15.40
N ASN A 242 3.93 22.50 -16.46
CA ASN A 242 3.29 23.83 -16.37
C ASN A 242 1.84 23.82 -16.84
N HIS A 243 1.45 22.86 -17.68
CA HIS A 243 0.15 22.80 -18.35
C HIS A 243 -0.66 21.57 -17.96
N THR A 244 -0.03 20.59 -17.32
CA THR A 244 -0.66 19.33 -16.94
C THR A 244 -1.66 19.55 -15.81
N VAL A 245 -2.83 18.97 -15.97
CA VAL A 245 -3.94 19.01 -15.00
C VAL A 245 -4.60 17.64 -14.91
N LEU A 246 -5.27 17.36 -13.81
CA LEU A 246 -6.11 16.16 -13.70
C LEU A 246 -7.38 16.36 -14.51
N ASP A 247 -7.72 15.40 -15.37
CA ASP A 247 -9.01 15.35 -16.07
C ASP A 247 -10.16 15.20 -15.07
N PRO A 248 -11.19 16.04 -15.10
CA PRO A 248 -12.33 15.95 -14.18
C PRO A 248 -13.52 15.15 -14.73
N TYR A 249 -13.46 14.60 -15.96
CA TYR A 249 -14.62 14.08 -16.67
C TYR A 249 -14.68 12.56 -16.76
N LEU A 250 -13.55 11.90 -16.90
CA LEU A 250 -13.47 10.47 -17.22
C LEU A 250 -12.96 9.65 -16.02
N LEU A 251 -13.55 8.48 -15.85
CA LEU A 251 -13.01 7.39 -15.04
C LEU A 251 -12.95 6.15 -15.92
N ILE A 252 -11.75 5.74 -16.31
CA ILE A 252 -11.55 4.47 -17.01
C ILE A 252 -11.47 3.37 -15.95
N ALA A 253 -12.27 2.31 -16.09
CA ALA A 253 -12.38 1.25 -15.10
C ALA A 253 -12.16 -0.13 -15.75
N TYR A 254 -11.34 -0.95 -15.15
CA TYR A 254 -11.12 -2.35 -15.53
C TYR A 254 -10.73 -3.19 -14.33
N PRO A 255 -11.17 -4.47 -14.25
CA PRO A 255 -10.76 -5.34 -13.16
C PRO A 255 -9.23 -5.40 -13.07
N PHE A 256 -8.69 -4.97 -11.97
CA PHE A 256 -7.25 -4.95 -11.70
C PHE A 256 -7.01 -5.10 -10.19
N ALA A 257 -6.04 -5.91 -9.82
CA ALA A 257 -5.68 -6.11 -8.41
C ALA A 257 -4.18 -6.26 -8.23
N GLY A 258 -3.68 -5.74 -7.15
CA GLY A 258 -2.43 -6.19 -6.53
C GLY A 258 -2.77 -7.23 -5.48
N PHE A 259 -1.97 -8.30 -5.41
CA PHE A 259 -2.05 -9.29 -4.34
C PHE A 259 -0.79 -9.26 -3.49
N PHE A 260 -0.91 -9.68 -2.24
CA PHE A 260 0.25 -10.12 -1.50
C PHE A 260 0.73 -11.47 -2.05
N TYR A 261 2.04 -11.58 -2.21
CA TYR A 261 2.71 -12.80 -2.66
C TYR A 261 3.77 -13.20 -1.64
N VAL A 262 3.82 -14.49 -1.35
CA VAL A 262 4.80 -15.10 -0.43
C VAL A 262 5.49 -16.26 -1.11
N ASP A 263 6.55 -16.80 -0.49
CA ASP A 263 7.17 -18.05 -0.92
C ASP A 263 6.14 -19.18 -1.00
N PRO A 264 6.12 -19.99 -2.08
CA PRO A 264 5.16 -21.08 -2.28
C PRO A 264 5.10 -22.07 -1.11
N ASP A 265 6.23 -22.30 -0.43
CA ASP A 265 6.37 -23.26 0.65
C ASP A 265 6.08 -22.64 2.03
N ASN A 266 6.00 -21.31 2.13
CA ASN A 266 5.66 -20.62 3.38
C ASN A 266 4.15 -20.62 3.65
N LEU A 267 3.58 -21.83 3.80
CA LEU A 267 2.14 -22.03 4.03
C LEU A 267 1.64 -21.38 5.31
N ARG A 268 2.52 -21.29 6.33
CA ARG A 268 2.17 -20.67 7.61
C ARG A 268 1.91 -19.16 7.44
N LEU A 269 2.81 -18.46 6.77
CA LEU A 269 2.65 -17.03 6.47
C LEU A 269 1.43 -16.81 5.57
N ALA A 270 1.31 -17.59 4.48
CA ALA A 270 0.17 -17.50 3.57
C ALA A 270 -1.18 -17.62 4.31
N LYS A 271 -1.30 -18.61 5.20
CA LYS A 271 -2.51 -18.82 6.00
C LYS A 271 -2.77 -17.66 6.97
N ALA A 272 -1.73 -17.15 7.63
CA ALA A 272 -1.85 -16.05 8.58
C ALA A 272 -2.32 -14.77 7.88
N ILE A 273 -1.70 -14.41 6.75
CA ILE A 273 -2.09 -13.24 5.95
C ILE A 273 -3.52 -13.40 5.44
N ARG A 274 -3.89 -14.53 4.82
CA ARG A 274 -5.25 -14.76 4.33
C ARG A 274 -6.28 -14.63 5.45
N SER A 275 -6.09 -15.36 6.56
CA SER A 275 -7.07 -15.36 7.65
C SER A 275 -7.18 -14.03 8.39
N GLY A 276 -6.06 -13.30 8.53
CA GLY A 276 -6.07 -11.96 9.10
C GLY A 276 -6.78 -10.96 8.20
N PHE A 277 -6.56 -11.05 6.87
CA PHE A 277 -7.20 -10.19 5.89
C PHE A 277 -8.73 -10.43 5.84
N GLU A 278 -9.15 -11.69 5.78
CA GLU A 278 -10.57 -12.05 5.82
C GLU A 278 -11.26 -11.48 7.08
N ARG A 279 -10.64 -11.59 8.26
CA ARG A 279 -11.17 -10.98 9.50
C ARG A 279 -11.22 -9.45 9.44
N ALA A 280 -10.22 -8.81 8.84
CA ALA A 280 -10.23 -7.35 8.69
C ALA A 280 -11.34 -6.86 7.74
N ILE A 281 -11.70 -7.69 6.75
CA ILE A 281 -12.87 -7.43 5.88
C ILE A 281 -14.17 -7.64 6.69
N GLU A 282 -14.28 -8.74 7.41
CA GLU A 282 -15.47 -9.10 8.20
C GLU A 282 -15.78 -8.08 9.31
N ASP A 283 -14.77 -7.59 10.02
CA ASP A 283 -14.93 -6.61 11.11
C ASP A 283 -15.02 -5.15 10.63
N GLY A 284 -14.83 -4.92 9.32
CA GLY A 284 -14.91 -3.61 8.69
C GLY A 284 -13.64 -2.75 8.81
N SER A 285 -12.61 -3.19 9.53
CA SER A 285 -11.38 -2.40 9.75
C SER A 285 -10.55 -2.24 8.48
N TYR A 286 -10.70 -3.16 7.52
CA TYR A 286 -10.10 -2.99 6.19
C TYR A 286 -10.74 -1.83 5.41
N GLN A 287 -12.07 -1.72 5.41
CA GLN A 287 -12.76 -0.58 4.77
C GLN A 287 -12.36 0.74 5.45
N GLU A 288 -12.27 0.75 6.77
CA GLU A 288 -11.82 1.91 7.54
C GLU A 288 -10.41 2.37 7.16
N LEU A 289 -9.50 1.41 6.95
CA LEU A 289 -8.14 1.70 6.49
C LEU A 289 -8.13 2.27 5.06
N ILE A 290 -8.96 1.73 4.15
CA ILE A 290 -9.15 2.28 2.79
C ILE A 290 -9.66 3.71 2.85
N ASP A 291 -10.69 3.97 3.67
CA ASP A 291 -11.28 5.30 3.81
C ASP A 291 -10.29 6.35 4.34
N GLN A 292 -9.37 5.92 5.21
CA GLN A 292 -8.36 6.80 5.81
C GLN A 292 -7.10 6.99 4.96
N SER A 293 -6.68 5.96 4.23
CA SER A 293 -5.37 5.92 3.58
C SER A 293 -5.41 5.96 2.05
N VAL A 294 -6.54 5.60 1.45
CA VAL A 294 -6.74 5.59 -0.01
C VAL A 294 -7.76 6.65 -0.43
N PHE A 295 -8.89 6.74 0.27
CA PHE A 295 -9.94 7.73 -0.01
C PHE A 295 -9.71 9.03 0.77
N THR A 296 -8.53 9.58 0.59
CA THR A 296 -8.04 10.76 1.32
C THR A 296 -8.89 12.00 1.04
N PRO A 297 -8.87 13.02 1.92
CA PRO A 297 -9.51 14.30 1.66
C PRO A 297 -8.99 15.00 0.40
N TRP A 298 -7.71 14.79 0.07
CA TRP A 298 -7.14 15.30 -1.18
C TRP A 298 -7.78 14.62 -2.39
N LEU A 299 -7.82 13.28 -2.39
CA LEU A 299 -8.40 12.50 -3.49
C LEU A 299 -9.88 12.85 -3.68
N LYS A 300 -10.67 12.86 -2.61
CA LYS A 300 -12.07 13.29 -2.63
C LYS A 300 -12.27 14.64 -3.34
N LYS A 301 -11.48 15.64 -2.94
CA LYS A 301 -11.56 17.00 -3.48
C LYS A 301 -11.19 17.08 -4.96
N HIS A 302 -10.15 16.35 -5.38
CA HIS A 302 -9.58 16.51 -6.72
C HIS A 302 -10.15 15.51 -7.74
N LEU A 303 -10.54 14.32 -7.30
CA LEU A 303 -11.15 13.32 -8.17
C LEU A 303 -12.56 13.76 -8.59
N ASN A 304 -13.36 14.30 -7.67
CA ASN A 304 -14.76 14.70 -7.94
C ASN A 304 -15.55 13.54 -8.61
N LEU A 305 -15.53 12.37 -7.95
CA LEU A 305 -16.01 11.11 -8.52
C LEU A 305 -17.43 11.20 -9.07
N ALA A 306 -18.35 11.82 -8.36
CA ALA A 306 -19.77 11.90 -8.74
C ALA A 306 -20.01 12.46 -10.14
N ASN A 307 -19.13 13.34 -10.63
CA ASN A 307 -19.29 14.01 -11.92
C ASN A 307 -18.59 13.30 -13.08
N ARG A 308 -18.01 12.12 -12.86
CA ARG A 308 -17.25 11.39 -13.89
C ARG A 308 -18.13 10.44 -14.69
N LYS A 309 -17.87 10.39 -15.97
CA LYS A 309 -18.31 9.30 -16.85
C LYS A 309 -17.42 8.08 -16.61
N VAL A 310 -18.01 6.94 -16.37
CA VAL A 310 -17.27 5.67 -16.19
C VAL A 310 -17.22 4.92 -17.51
N LEU A 311 -16.00 4.64 -17.98
CA LEU A 311 -15.72 3.87 -19.21
C LEU A 311 -15.10 2.54 -18.79
N VAL A 312 -15.85 1.46 -18.98
CA VAL A 312 -15.44 0.14 -18.50
C VAL A 312 -14.73 -0.63 -19.60
N LEU A 313 -13.56 -1.20 -19.28
CA LEU A 313 -12.79 -2.06 -20.17
C LEU A 313 -12.69 -3.47 -19.57
N ALA A 314 -12.58 -4.48 -20.44
CA ALA A 314 -12.22 -5.83 -20.00
C ALA A 314 -10.71 -5.93 -19.74
N ASN A 315 -10.33 -6.79 -18.79
CA ASN A 315 -8.93 -7.20 -18.61
C ASN A 315 -8.78 -8.71 -18.93
N PRO A 316 -8.58 -9.07 -20.19
CA PRO A 316 -8.50 -10.47 -20.59
C PRO A 316 -7.26 -11.18 -20.06
N SER A 317 -6.14 -10.47 -19.90
CA SER A 317 -4.86 -11.05 -19.46
C SER A 317 -4.86 -11.54 -18.01
N ALA A 318 -5.74 -10.98 -17.17
CA ALA A 318 -5.85 -11.37 -15.77
C ALA A 318 -7.22 -11.98 -15.41
N ALA A 319 -8.09 -12.21 -16.38
CA ALA A 319 -9.47 -12.65 -16.13
C ALA A 319 -9.56 -13.95 -15.31
N GLU A 320 -8.73 -14.95 -15.61
CA GLU A 320 -8.69 -16.23 -14.88
C GLU A 320 -8.29 -16.03 -13.42
N VAL A 321 -7.18 -15.30 -13.18
CA VAL A 321 -6.66 -15.06 -11.83
C VAL A 321 -7.63 -14.21 -11.00
N LEU A 322 -8.23 -13.19 -11.62
CA LEU A 322 -9.19 -12.32 -10.93
C LEU A 322 -10.53 -13.00 -10.66
N SER A 323 -10.89 -14.03 -11.44
CA SER A 323 -12.09 -14.84 -11.20
C SER A 323 -12.02 -15.70 -9.94
N ALA A 324 -10.80 -15.96 -9.42
CA ALA A 324 -10.59 -16.68 -8.16
C ALA A 324 -10.87 -15.81 -6.91
N VAL A 325 -10.95 -14.50 -7.07
CA VAL A 325 -11.24 -13.57 -5.97
C VAL A 325 -12.72 -13.66 -5.58
N LYS A 326 -12.99 -13.86 -4.29
CA LYS A 326 -14.35 -13.87 -3.79
C LYS A 326 -15.03 -12.50 -4.01
N PRO A 327 -16.32 -12.46 -4.36
CA PRO A 327 -17.03 -11.20 -4.62
C PRO A 327 -16.97 -10.19 -3.46
N ASP A 328 -17.05 -10.66 -2.21
CA ASP A 328 -16.97 -9.85 -0.99
C ASP A 328 -15.58 -9.30 -0.65
N HIS A 329 -14.54 -9.76 -1.35
CA HIS A 329 -13.19 -9.20 -1.25
C HIS A 329 -12.99 -7.96 -2.13
N TRP A 330 -13.94 -7.65 -3.01
CA TRP A 330 -13.89 -6.46 -3.86
C TRP A 330 -14.60 -5.27 -3.21
N ILE A 331 -13.93 -4.12 -3.17
CA ILE A 331 -14.56 -2.83 -2.89
C ILE A 331 -15.21 -2.30 -4.17
N VAL A 332 -14.52 -2.46 -5.31
CA VAL A 332 -15.06 -2.03 -6.60
C VAL A 332 -16.07 -3.06 -7.13
N PRO A 333 -17.29 -2.64 -7.49
CA PRO A 333 -18.36 -3.53 -7.94
C PRO A 333 -18.17 -3.95 -9.40
N TRP A 334 -17.18 -4.81 -9.66
CA TRP A 334 -16.79 -5.19 -11.03
C TRP A 334 -17.91 -5.87 -11.80
N HIS A 335 -18.77 -6.61 -11.12
CA HIS A 335 -19.88 -7.28 -11.79
C HIS A 335 -20.85 -6.26 -12.42
N GLU A 336 -21.30 -5.28 -11.66
CA GLU A 336 -22.22 -4.22 -12.10
C GLU A 336 -21.56 -3.29 -13.13
N LEU A 337 -20.27 -3.02 -12.98
CA LEU A 337 -19.50 -2.22 -13.95
C LEU A 337 -19.41 -2.93 -15.29
N LEU A 338 -19.04 -4.22 -15.31
CA LEU A 338 -18.88 -5.00 -16.54
C LEU A 338 -20.20 -5.28 -17.26
N GLN A 339 -21.32 -5.30 -16.53
CA GLN A 339 -22.67 -5.41 -17.11
C GLN A 339 -23.23 -4.08 -17.62
N GLY A 340 -22.57 -2.96 -17.29
CA GLY A 340 -23.00 -1.62 -17.69
C GLY A 340 -24.09 -1.01 -16.79
N ASP A 341 -24.41 -1.64 -15.65
CA ASP A 341 -25.38 -1.15 -14.66
C ASP A 341 -24.83 0.13 -14.00
N ILE A 342 -23.52 0.23 -13.86
CA ILE A 342 -22.80 1.41 -13.37
C ILE A 342 -21.95 1.98 -14.52
N ASN A 343 -22.28 3.19 -14.96
CA ASN A 343 -21.56 3.91 -16.02
C ASN A 343 -21.32 5.40 -15.71
N ARG A 344 -21.62 5.82 -14.45
CA ARG A 344 -21.39 7.17 -13.94
C ARG A 344 -20.89 7.11 -12.50
N GLY A 345 -20.07 8.08 -12.12
CA GLY A 345 -19.49 8.18 -10.80
C GLY A 345 -20.51 8.40 -9.68
N ASP A 346 -21.62 9.13 -9.96
CA ASP A 346 -22.70 9.32 -8.99
C ASP A 346 -23.35 8.00 -8.56
N GLN A 347 -23.43 7.01 -9.46
CA GLN A 347 -23.90 5.67 -9.12
C GLN A 347 -22.93 4.93 -8.18
N LEU A 348 -21.61 5.08 -8.37
CA LEU A 348 -20.62 4.57 -7.41
C LEU A 348 -20.79 5.23 -6.05
N CYS A 349 -21.09 6.53 -6.00
CA CYS A 349 -21.30 7.27 -4.77
C CYS A 349 -22.55 6.84 -3.96
N THR A 350 -23.47 6.08 -4.56
CA THR A 350 -24.58 5.48 -3.80
C THR A 350 -24.14 4.29 -2.96
N LEU A 351 -23.00 3.70 -3.27
CA LEU A 351 -22.50 2.51 -2.59
C LEU A 351 -21.78 2.89 -1.31
N ARG A 352 -22.02 2.11 -0.24
CA ARG A 352 -21.45 2.37 1.09
C ARG A 352 -19.93 2.49 1.06
N GLN A 353 -19.26 1.61 0.30
CA GLN A 353 -17.81 1.52 0.21
C GLN A 353 -17.15 2.72 -0.49
N PHE A 354 -17.92 3.59 -1.18
CA PHE A 354 -17.41 4.80 -1.83
C PHE A 354 -17.81 6.11 -1.11
N LYS A 355 -18.58 6.03 -0.01
CA LYS A 355 -19.07 7.24 0.67
C LYS A 355 -17.95 8.17 1.10
N ALA A 356 -16.86 7.64 1.67
CA ALA A 356 -15.73 8.44 2.09
C ALA A 356 -15.12 9.25 0.94
N LEU A 357 -15.22 8.77 -0.30
CA LEU A 357 -14.71 9.44 -1.49
C LEU A 357 -15.72 10.46 -2.07
N CYS A 358 -17.00 10.38 -1.73
CA CYS A 358 -18.05 11.18 -2.34
C CYS A 358 -18.65 12.24 -1.39
N ASP A 359 -18.85 11.93 -0.12
CA ASP A 359 -19.44 12.79 0.91
C ASP A 359 -18.41 13.73 1.53
#